data_5ecdbf7e33bb4297fa2216f011d9fbbb
#
_entry.id   5ecdbf7e33bb4297fa2216f011d9fbbb
#
_cell.length_a   1.000
_cell.length_b   1.000
_cell.length_c   1.000
_cell.angle_alpha   90.00
_cell.angle_beta   90.00
_cell.angle_gamma   90.00
#
_symmetry.space_group_name_H-M   'P 1'
#
loop_
_entity.id
_entity.type
_entity.pdbx_description
1 polymer ?
#
loop_
_entity_poly.entity_id
_entity_poly.type
_entity_poly.pdbx_seq_one_letter_code
_entity_poly.pdbx_strand_id
1 'polypeptide(L)'
;MDSILNSIKKLLGISNEETHFDSDIIMHINTVFSILCQIGIGPTTSFSITDENAVWDDFIEDYTNFNDIKTYMYLKVKLFFDPPLNSSVLSAIERQISELEFRLSVDAVAKS
;
A
#
# COMPACT_ATOMS: atom_id res chain seq x y z
N MET A 1 -14.54 8.43 -1.53
CA MET A 1 -13.19 8.02 -1.11
C MET A 1 -12.27 8.02 -2.33
N ASP A 2 -11.02 8.27 -2.11
CA ASP A 2 -10.05 8.40 -3.20
C ASP A 2 -9.73 7.07 -3.87
N SER A 3 -9.39 7.14 -5.16
CA SER A 3 -8.88 6.01 -5.91
C SER A 3 -7.59 5.46 -5.28
N ILE A 4 -7.51 4.15 -5.14
CA ILE A 4 -6.32 3.50 -4.61
C ILE A 4 -5.13 3.79 -5.52
N LEU A 5 -5.26 3.52 -6.81
CA LEU A 5 -4.17 3.73 -7.77
C LEU A 5 -3.72 5.19 -7.80
N ASN A 6 -4.65 6.12 -7.93
CA ASN A 6 -4.31 7.55 -8.04
C ASN A 6 -3.71 8.11 -6.76
N SER A 7 -4.15 7.62 -5.58
CA SER A 7 -3.55 8.01 -4.30
C SER A 7 -2.07 7.62 -4.23
N ILE A 8 -1.75 6.41 -4.65
CA ILE A 8 -0.37 5.92 -4.62
C ILE A 8 0.48 6.64 -5.68
N LYS A 9 -0.07 6.84 -6.87
CA LYS A 9 0.63 7.61 -7.92
C LYS A 9 0.99 9.01 -7.42
N LYS A 10 0.05 9.68 -6.74
CA LYS A 10 0.30 11.01 -6.19
C LYS A 10 1.47 11.01 -5.22
N LEU A 11 1.52 10.03 -4.32
CA LEU A 11 2.62 9.91 -3.36
C LEU A 11 3.95 9.60 -4.04
N LEU A 12 3.91 8.90 -5.16
CA LEU A 12 5.11 8.60 -5.97
C LEU A 12 5.55 9.79 -6.84
N GLY A 13 4.74 10.86 -6.89
CA GLY A 13 5.04 12.02 -7.73
C GLY A 13 4.63 11.84 -9.18
N ILE A 14 3.69 10.95 -9.46
CA ILE A 14 3.21 10.66 -10.81
C ILE A 14 1.83 11.28 -11.00
N SER A 15 1.65 12.04 -12.09
CA SER A 15 0.36 12.63 -12.44
C SER A 15 -0.66 11.56 -12.80
N ASN A 16 -1.94 11.83 -12.51
CA ASN A 16 -3.02 10.91 -12.86
C ASN A 16 -3.13 10.70 -14.37
N GLU A 17 -2.78 11.71 -15.17
CA GLU A 17 -2.80 11.61 -16.64
C GLU A 17 -1.66 10.78 -17.19
N GLU A 18 -0.61 10.56 -16.41
CA GLU A 18 0.52 9.72 -16.83
C GLU A 18 0.17 8.25 -16.55
N THR A 19 -0.16 7.51 -17.61
CA THR A 19 -0.64 6.13 -17.50
C THR A 19 0.40 5.08 -17.91
N HIS A 20 1.58 5.52 -18.32
CA HIS A 20 2.61 4.61 -18.84
C HIS A 20 3.00 3.51 -17.84
N PHE A 21 3.02 3.83 -16.56
CA PHE A 21 3.44 2.90 -15.50
C PHE A 21 2.30 2.26 -14.74
N ASP A 22 1.04 2.51 -15.14
CA ASP A 22 -0.12 2.06 -14.36
C ASP A 22 -0.12 0.55 -14.14
N SER A 23 0.14 -0.24 -15.17
CA SER A 23 0.12 -1.70 -15.03
C SER A 23 1.20 -2.20 -14.05
N ASP A 24 2.37 -1.61 -14.08
CA ASP A 24 3.45 -1.97 -13.14
C ASP A 24 3.08 -1.59 -11.71
N ILE A 25 2.54 -0.39 -11.52
CA ILE A 25 2.14 0.10 -10.21
C ILE A 25 1.01 -0.76 -9.65
N ILE A 26 0.02 -1.11 -10.47
CA ILE A 26 -1.08 -1.98 -10.07
C ILE A 26 -0.55 -3.34 -9.61
N MET A 27 0.40 -3.91 -10.34
CA MET A 27 1.00 -5.19 -9.95
C MET A 27 1.63 -5.09 -8.55
N HIS A 28 2.38 -4.04 -8.29
CA HIS A 28 3.01 -3.84 -6.98
C HIS A 28 1.97 -3.60 -5.88
N ILE A 29 0.94 -2.81 -6.17
CA ILE A 29 -0.16 -2.57 -5.23
C ILE A 29 -0.82 -3.90 -4.85
N ASN A 30 -1.11 -4.74 -5.83
CA ASN A 30 -1.75 -6.03 -5.59
C ASN A 30 -0.86 -6.98 -4.78
N THR A 31 0.46 -6.93 -5.00
CA THR A 31 1.41 -7.68 -4.17
C THR A 31 1.31 -7.24 -2.70
N VAL A 32 1.21 -5.94 -2.45
CA VAL A 32 1.10 -5.43 -1.08
C VAL A 32 -0.24 -5.82 -0.46
N PHE A 33 -1.33 -5.78 -1.22
CA PHE A 33 -2.62 -6.28 -0.72
C PHE A 33 -2.54 -7.75 -0.31
N SER A 34 -1.81 -8.56 -1.06
CA SER A 34 -1.59 -9.96 -0.70
C SER A 34 -0.87 -10.09 0.65
N ILE A 35 0.15 -9.26 0.87
CA ILE A 35 0.88 -9.23 2.15
C ILE A 35 -0.04 -8.80 3.28
N LEU A 36 -0.84 -7.75 3.08
CA LEU A 36 -1.78 -7.26 4.09
C LEU A 36 -2.80 -8.34 4.45
N CYS A 37 -3.30 -9.08 3.46
CA CYS A 37 -4.21 -10.18 3.68
C CYS A 37 -3.58 -11.25 4.57
N GLN A 38 -2.31 -11.59 4.33
CA GLN A 38 -1.58 -12.56 5.15
C GLN A 38 -1.38 -12.07 6.59
N ILE A 39 -1.24 -10.77 6.78
CA ILE A 39 -1.14 -10.17 8.12
C ILE A 39 -2.49 -10.23 8.83
N GLY A 40 -3.59 -10.28 8.10
CA GLY A 40 -4.94 -10.29 8.65
C GLY A 40 -5.66 -8.95 8.50
N ILE A 41 -5.22 -8.11 7.58
CA ILE A 41 -5.80 -6.79 7.32
C ILE A 41 -6.63 -6.86 6.04
N GLY A 42 -7.83 -6.30 6.09
CA GLY A 42 -8.72 -6.24 4.94
C GLY A 42 -9.68 -7.43 4.86
N PRO A 43 -10.30 -7.65 3.69
CA PRO A 43 -11.27 -8.75 3.52
C PRO A 43 -10.65 -10.12 3.76
N THR A 44 -11.48 -11.06 4.21
CA THR A 44 -11.04 -12.44 4.45
C THR A 44 -10.66 -13.16 3.16
N THR A 45 -11.21 -12.70 2.04
CA THR A 45 -10.85 -13.19 0.71
C THR A 45 -9.78 -12.26 0.12
N SER A 46 -9.05 -12.76 -0.86
CA SER A 46 -8.01 -11.94 -1.51
C SER A 46 -8.63 -10.69 -2.15
N PHE A 47 -7.87 -9.60 -2.14
CA PHE A 47 -8.28 -8.33 -2.72
C PHE A 47 -7.24 -7.87 -3.74
N SER A 48 -7.71 -7.36 -4.87
CA SER A 48 -6.84 -6.80 -5.91
C SER A 48 -7.59 -5.71 -6.67
N ILE A 49 -6.83 -4.84 -7.33
CA ILE A 49 -7.40 -3.81 -8.20
C ILE A 49 -6.97 -4.06 -9.64
N THR A 50 -7.75 -3.53 -10.59
CA THR A 50 -7.45 -3.66 -12.02
C THR A 50 -7.30 -2.30 -12.70
N ASP A 51 -7.80 -1.23 -12.08
CA ASP A 51 -7.77 0.11 -12.68
C ASP A 51 -7.92 1.20 -11.60
N GLU A 52 -8.10 2.44 -12.02
CA GLU A 52 -8.23 3.59 -11.14
C GLU A 52 -9.59 3.71 -10.45
N ASN A 53 -10.56 2.88 -10.80
CA ASN A 53 -11.91 2.99 -10.27
C ASN A 53 -12.06 2.41 -8.87
N ALA A 54 -11.19 1.46 -8.49
CA ALA A 54 -11.21 0.91 -7.14
C ALA A 54 -10.84 1.99 -6.12
N VAL A 55 -11.59 2.05 -5.03
CA VAL A 55 -11.40 3.04 -3.98
C VAL A 55 -11.04 2.36 -2.66
N TRP A 56 -10.47 3.13 -1.73
CA TRP A 56 -10.03 2.57 -0.44
C TRP A 56 -11.18 1.94 0.35
N ASP A 57 -12.41 2.46 0.19
CA ASP A 57 -13.59 1.87 0.84
C ASP A 57 -13.83 0.42 0.42
N ASP A 58 -13.40 0.03 -0.76
CA ASP A 58 -13.55 -1.34 -1.24
C ASP A 58 -12.69 -2.32 -0.44
N PHE A 59 -11.60 -1.85 0.15
CA PHE A 59 -10.67 -2.67 0.93
C PHE A 59 -10.83 -2.47 2.44
N ILE A 60 -11.01 -1.22 2.89
CA ILE A 60 -10.95 -0.84 4.30
C ILE A 60 -12.35 -0.88 4.91
N GLU A 61 -12.52 -1.68 5.97
CA GLU A 61 -13.76 -1.72 6.76
C GLU A 61 -13.67 -0.80 7.97
N ASP A 62 -12.47 -0.63 8.52
CA ASP A 62 -12.22 0.15 9.73
C ASP A 62 -11.11 1.16 9.45
N TYR A 63 -11.44 2.43 9.53
CA TYR A 63 -10.51 3.52 9.21
C TYR A 63 -9.51 3.85 10.31
N THR A 64 -9.58 3.18 11.45
CA THR A 64 -8.67 3.45 12.58
C THR A 64 -7.21 3.38 12.16
N ASN A 65 -6.86 2.42 11.30
CA ASN A 65 -5.48 2.22 10.85
C ASN A 65 -5.28 2.58 9.37
N PHE A 66 -6.17 3.40 8.80
CA PHE A 66 -6.11 3.75 7.38
C PHE A 66 -4.78 4.42 7.01
N ASN A 67 -4.32 5.38 7.81
CA ASN A 67 -3.06 6.07 7.53
C ASN A 67 -1.88 5.11 7.51
N ASP A 68 -1.84 4.17 8.43
CA ASP A 68 -0.77 3.17 8.48
C ASP A 68 -0.81 2.26 7.25
N ILE A 69 -2.00 1.84 6.84
CA ILE A 69 -2.17 1.00 5.65
C ILE A 69 -1.70 1.75 4.40
N LYS A 70 -2.13 2.99 4.23
CA LYS A 70 -1.78 3.79 3.07
C LYS A 70 -0.28 4.07 3.02
N THR A 71 0.31 4.41 4.15
CA THR A 71 1.75 4.68 4.25
C THR A 71 2.55 3.41 3.95
N TYR A 72 2.13 2.29 4.52
CA TYR A 72 2.77 1.00 4.27
C TYR A 72 2.73 0.65 2.79
N MET A 73 1.55 0.79 2.17
CA MET A 73 1.38 0.54 0.74
C MET A 73 2.33 1.41 -0.08
N TYR A 74 2.35 2.71 0.18
CA TYR A 74 3.21 3.63 -0.54
C TYR A 74 4.68 3.25 -0.42
N LEU A 75 5.17 2.99 0.78
CA LEU A 75 6.58 2.67 1.02
C LEU A 75 7.00 1.37 0.33
N LYS A 76 6.15 0.35 0.40
CA LYS A 76 6.43 -0.93 -0.26
C LYS A 76 6.45 -0.77 -1.78
N VAL A 77 5.46 -0.08 -2.34
CA VAL A 77 5.40 0.16 -3.79
C VAL A 77 6.61 0.97 -4.24
N LYS A 78 7.01 1.98 -3.47
CA LYS A 78 8.19 2.79 -3.79
C LYS A 78 9.45 1.93 -3.86
N LEU A 79 9.63 1.00 -2.95
CA LEU A 79 10.80 0.12 -2.98
C LEU A 79 10.83 -0.77 -4.22
N PHE A 80 9.66 -1.22 -4.69
CA PHE A 80 9.58 -2.07 -5.87
C PHE A 80 9.70 -1.27 -7.16
N PHE A 81 9.10 -0.09 -7.20
CA PHE A 81 8.94 0.69 -8.43
C PHE A 81 10.04 1.73 -8.64
N ASP A 82 10.42 2.43 -7.58
CA ASP A 82 11.37 3.56 -7.67
C ASP A 82 12.16 3.64 -6.36
N PRO A 83 13.04 2.66 -6.09
CA PRO A 83 13.80 2.66 -4.84
C PRO A 83 14.78 3.83 -4.78
N PRO A 84 15.00 4.42 -3.59
CA PRO A 84 15.97 5.49 -3.44
C PRO A 84 17.39 4.97 -3.67
N LEU A 85 18.24 5.81 -4.25
CA LEU A 85 19.64 5.46 -4.51
C LEU A 85 20.50 5.62 -3.27
N ASN A 86 20.09 6.46 -2.33
CA ASN A 86 20.84 6.72 -1.09
C ASN A 86 20.58 5.62 -0.08
N SER A 87 21.65 4.95 0.37
CA SER A 87 21.52 3.80 1.29
C SER A 87 20.95 4.19 2.66
N SER A 88 21.20 5.40 3.13
CA SER A 88 20.64 5.87 4.41
C SER A 88 19.13 6.05 4.31
N VAL A 89 18.64 6.60 3.20
CA VAL A 89 17.21 6.76 2.95
C VAL A 89 16.55 5.39 2.80
N LEU A 90 17.19 4.48 2.06
CA LEU A 90 16.68 3.11 1.89
C LEU A 90 16.54 2.41 3.22
N SER A 91 17.56 2.48 4.09
CA SER A 91 17.52 1.86 5.42
C SER A 91 16.42 2.46 6.29
N ALA A 92 16.21 3.78 6.21
CA ALA A 92 15.15 4.45 6.97
C ALA A 92 13.77 3.96 6.52
N ILE A 93 13.55 3.81 5.21
CA ILE A 93 12.29 3.29 4.67
C ILE A 93 12.06 1.86 5.13
N GLU A 94 13.09 1.01 5.07
CA GLU A 94 12.98 -0.38 5.49
C GLU A 94 12.62 -0.51 6.97
N ARG A 95 13.21 0.34 7.83
CA ARG A 95 12.86 0.36 9.26
C ARG A 95 11.41 0.80 9.46
N GLN A 96 10.95 1.80 8.72
CA GLN A 96 9.57 2.27 8.82
C GLN A 96 8.59 1.20 8.36
N ILE A 97 8.91 0.49 7.29
CA ILE A 97 8.09 -0.64 6.81
C ILE A 97 7.98 -1.71 7.89
N SER A 98 9.09 -2.08 8.52
CA SER A 98 9.09 -3.10 9.59
C SER A 98 8.23 -2.68 10.78
N GLU A 99 8.31 -1.41 11.17
CA GLU A 99 7.50 -0.87 12.26
C GLU A 99 6.01 -0.91 11.91
N LEU A 100 5.65 -0.52 10.69
CA LEU A 100 4.26 -0.56 10.23
C LEU A 100 3.73 -1.98 10.17
N GLU A 101 4.54 -2.94 9.70
CA GLU A 101 4.15 -4.35 9.69
C GLU A 101 3.85 -4.84 11.11
N PHE A 102 4.68 -4.47 12.07
CA PHE A 102 4.44 -4.82 13.47
C PHE A 102 3.13 -4.23 13.98
N ARG A 103 2.91 -2.94 13.76
CA ARG A 103 1.68 -2.26 14.20
C ARG A 103 0.44 -2.89 13.57
N LEU A 104 0.48 -3.15 12.28
CA LEU A 104 -0.65 -3.74 11.57
C LEU A 104 -0.92 -5.16 12.05
N SER A 105 0.13 -5.93 12.34
CA SER A 105 -0.01 -7.28 12.90
C SER A 105 -0.67 -7.26 14.27
N VAL A 106 -0.29 -6.31 15.12
CA VAL A 106 -0.91 -6.14 16.44
C VAL A 106 -2.38 -5.76 16.30
N ASP A 107 -2.71 -4.84 15.41
CA ASP A 107 -4.09 -4.43 15.16
C ASP A 107 -4.94 -5.60 14.67
N ALA A 108 -4.41 -6.42 13.78
CA ALA A 108 -5.10 -7.58 13.25
C ALA A 108 -5.44 -8.59 14.36
N VAL A 109 -4.48 -8.86 15.25
CA VAL A 109 -4.70 -9.76 16.38
C VAL A 109 -5.75 -9.20 17.34
N ALA A 110 -5.72 -7.90 17.61
CA ALA A 110 -6.65 -7.25 18.52
C ALA A 110 -8.10 -7.32 18.02
N LYS A 111 -8.30 -7.45 16.71
CA LYS A 111 -9.63 -7.49 16.09
C LYS A 111 -10.14 -8.89 15.84
N SER A 112 -9.30 -9.89 16.01
CA SER A 112 -9.71 -11.28 15.75
C SER A 112 -10.39 -11.94 16.94
#